data_7c46d5cf1fb51e77a64c9d53815bceca
#
_entry.id   7c46d5cf1fb51e77a64c9d53815bceca
#
_cell.length_a   1.000
_cell.length_b   1.000
_cell.length_c   1.000
_cell.angle_alpha   90.00
_cell.angle_beta   90.00
_cell.angle_gamma   90.00
#
_symmetry.space_group_name_H-M   'P 1'
#
loop_
_entity.id
_entity.type
_entity.pdbx_description
1 polymer ?
#
loop_
_entity_poly.entity_id
_entity_poly.type
_entity_poly.pdbx_seq_one_letter_code
_entity_poly.pdbx_strand_id
1 'polypeptide(L)'
;MARVFISYKRVDKAKVFKLKDTIEAAIGEDCWIDLDGIECDAMFKSVIINAINECEIFLFMYSKAHSTIEDFEHDWTVRELSFAELKKKRIVFINIDGSTLSDLFLFDYANKQQVDATSTEALDRLCTDLQKWLGCSTQSTTKQSKKAVMLTES
;
A
#
# COMPACT_ATOMS: atom_id res chain seq x y z
N MET A 1 -1.50 -4.51 15.96
CA MET A 1 -0.40 -4.23 15.03
C MET A 1 -0.87 -4.36 13.60
N ALA A 2 -0.51 -3.38 12.78
CA ALA A 2 -0.97 -3.39 11.40
C ALA A 2 -0.12 -4.35 10.57
N ARG A 3 -0.78 -5.21 9.80
CA ARG A 3 -0.11 -6.17 8.92
C ARG A 3 0.15 -5.60 7.54
N VAL A 4 -0.48 -4.46 7.21
CA VAL A 4 -0.32 -3.80 5.92
C VAL A 4 0.25 -2.41 6.16
N PHE A 5 1.36 -2.11 5.47
CA PHE A 5 2.02 -0.81 5.56
C PHE A 5 1.81 -0.08 4.23
N ILE A 6 1.38 1.17 4.29
CA ILE A 6 1.18 2.00 3.10
C ILE A 6 2.22 3.10 3.05
N SER A 7 3.02 3.09 1.98
CA SER A 7 4.02 4.13 1.70
C SER A 7 3.50 5.01 0.57
N TYR A 8 3.56 6.32 0.74
CA TYR A 8 3.01 7.24 -0.24
C TYR A 8 3.68 8.62 -0.17
N LYS A 9 3.55 9.39 -1.23
CA LYS A 9 3.99 10.78 -1.25
C LYS A 9 2.86 11.68 -0.73
N ARG A 10 3.21 12.63 0.12
CA ARG A 10 2.22 13.51 0.76
C ARG A 10 1.32 14.21 -0.25
N VAL A 11 1.84 14.58 -1.41
CA VAL A 11 1.06 15.26 -2.44
C VAL A 11 -0.13 14.40 -2.91
N ASP A 12 -0.04 13.08 -2.73
CA ASP A 12 -1.07 12.14 -3.16
C ASP A 12 -2.05 11.76 -2.05
N LYS A 13 -2.00 12.47 -0.92
CA LYS A 13 -2.74 12.08 0.29
C LYS A 13 -4.22 11.81 0.02
N ALA A 14 -4.89 12.69 -0.73
CA ALA A 14 -6.33 12.55 -0.96
C ALA A 14 -6.67 11.24 -1.66
N LYS A 15 -5.93 10.91 -2.72
CA LYS A 15 -6.15 9.67 -3.47
C LYS A 15 -5.80 8.44 -2.63
N VAL A 16 -4.68 8.52 -1.93
CA VAL A 16 -4.19 7.39 -1.13
C VAL A 16 -5.15 7.06 0.00
N PHE A 17 -5.69 8.08 0.66
CA PHE A 17 -6.60 7.84 1.77
C PHE A 17 -7.92 7.21 1.32
N LYS A 18 -8.39 7.53 0.11
CA LYS A 18 -9.55 6.84 -0.46
C LYS A 18 -9.25 5.37 -0.70
N LEU A 19 -8.07 5.07 -1.25
CA LEU A 19 -7.67 3.68 -1.47
C LEU A 19 -7.50 2.95 -0.15
N LYS A 20 -6.91 3.62 0.84
CA LYS A 20 -6.76 3.06 2.18
C LYS A 20 -8.10 2.63 2.74
N ASP A 21 -9.11 3.49 2.65
CA ASP A 21 -10.44 3.19 3.17
C ASP A 21 -11.04 1.96 2.47
N THR A 22 -10.89 1.88 1.15
CA THR A 22 -11.38 0.74 0.37
C THR A 22 -10.67 -0.54 0.81
N ILE A 23 -9.36 -0.48 0.96
CA ILE A 23 -8.56 -1.64 1.36
C ILE A 23 -8.92 -2.09 2.77
N GLU A 24 -9.02 -1.15 3.71
CA GLU A 24 -9.35 -1.47 5.10
C GLU A 24 -10.73 -2.11 5.21
N ALA A 25 -11.68 -1.61 4.43
CA ALA A 25 -13.02 -2.20 4.41
C ALA A 25 -12.97 -3.64 3.89
N ALA A 26 -12.11 -3.90 2.91
CA ALA A 26 -12.01 -5.23 2.31
C ALA A 26 -11.35 -6.24 3.24
N ILE A 27 -10.31 -5.82 3.97
CA ILE A 27 -9.54 -6.76 4.80
C ILE A 27 -10.00 -6.80 6.26
N GLY A 28 -10.83 -5.85 6.66
CA GLY A 28 -11.40 -5.83 8.02
C GLY A 28 -10.43 -5.43 9.11
N GLU A 29 -9.34 -4.76 8.76
CA GLU A 29 -8.37 -4.26 9.73
C GLU A 29 -7.72 -2.99 9.21
N ASP A 30 -7.12 -2.23 10.12
CA ASP A 30 -6.47 -0.97 9.78
C ASP A 30 -5.10 -1.21 9.15
N CYS A 31 -4.75 -0.36 8.17
CA CYS A 31 -3.41 -0.32 7.62
C CYS A 31 -2.58 0.69 8.40
N TRP A 32 -1.26 0.49 8.42
CA TRP A 32 -0.36 1.51 8.94
C TRP A 32 -0.09 2.54 7.85
N ILE A 33 -0.27 3.80 8.17
CA ILE A 33 -0.03 4.89 7.24
C ILE A 33 0.37 6.13 8.04
N ASP A 34 1.28 6.93 7.48
CA ASP A 34 1.70 8.18 8.12
C ASP A 34 0.63 9.23 7.87
N LEU A 35 -0.19 9.50 8.88
CA LEU A 35 -1.31 10.44 8.78
C LEU A 35 -0.85 11.88 8.65
N ASP A 36 0.27 12.22 9.27
CA ASP A 36 0.74 13.60 9.34
C ASP A 36 1.76 13.95 8.27
N GLY A 37 2.33 12.95 7.61
CA GLY A 37 3.33 13.16 6.59
C GLY A 37 4.65 13.70 7.15
N ILE A 38 4.97 13.41 8.40
CA ILE A 38 6.20 13.84 9.04
C ILE A 38 7.29 12.83 8.67
N GLU A 39 8.28 13.27 7.90
CA GLU A 39 9.25 12.35 7.31
C GLU A 39 10.66 12.42 7.89
N CYS A 40 10.99 13.47 8.59
CA CYS A 40 12.40 13.73 8.92
C CYS A 40 12.74 13.69 10.39
N ASP A 41 11.81 13.33 11.25
CA ASP A 41 12.05 13.30 12.69
C ASP A 41 12.70 11.96 13.08
N ALA A 42 13.78 12.02 13.86
CA ALA A 42 14.51 10.83 14.28
C ALA A 42 13.63 9.87 15.10
N MET A 43 12.75 10.43 15.93
CA MET A 43 11.83 9.62 16.73
C MET A 43 10.82 8.91 15.83
N PHE A 44 10.35 9.62 14.81
CA PHE A 44 9.41 9.06 13.85
C PHE A 44 10.05 7.97 13.00
N LYS A 45 11.37 8.08 12.75
CA LYS A 45 12.09 7.03 12.02
C LYS A 45 11.97 5.69 12.72
N SER A 46 12.09 5.66 14.05
CA SER A 46 11.92 4.42 14.81
C SER A 46 10.54 3.84 14.65
N VAL A 47 9.51 4.69 14.65
CA VAL A 47 8.12 4.26 14.48
C VAL A 47 7.95 3.60 13.10
N ILE A 48 8.49 4.21 12.06
CA ILE A 48 8.40 3.67 10.69
C ILE A 48 9.13 2.33 10.59
N ILE A 49 10.34 2.27 11.13
CA ILE A 49 11.14 1.03 11.10
C ILE A 49 10.36 -0.10 11.78
N ASN A 50 9.80 0.17 12.95
CA ASN A 50 9.03 -0.84 13.67
C ASN A 50 7.79 -1.26 12.89
N ALA A 51 7.09 -0.30 12.28
CA ALA A 51 5.88 -0.60 11.50
C ALA A 51 6.20 -1.48 10.30
N ILE A 52 7.31 -1.23 9.61
CA ILE A 52 7.71 -2.06 8.47
C ILE A 52 8.11 -3.46 8.96
N ASN A 53 8.86 -3.54 10.06
CA ASN A 53 9.25 -4.84 10.60
C ASN A 53 8.04 -5.68 10.99
N GLU A 54 6.98 -5.06 11.48
CA GLU A 54 5.79 -5.77 11.94
C GLU A 54 4.80 -6.09 10.83
N CYS A 55 4.87 -5.41 9.70
CA CYS A 55 3.94 -5.66 8.62
C CYS A 55 4.28 -6.96 7.87
N GLU A 56 3.28 -7.49 7.17
CA GLU A 56 3.46 -8.63 6.27
C GLU A 56 3.48 -8.18 4.82
N ILE A 57 2.71 -7.12 4.52
CA ILE A 57 2.53 -6.62 3.17
C ILE A 57 2.85 -5.14 3.14
N PHE A 58 3.66 -4.75 2.16
CA PHE A 58 4.07 -3.36 1.97
C PHE A 58 3.47 -2.87 0.65
N LEU A 59 2.58 -1.88 0.74
CA LEU A 59 1.93 -1.30 -0.43
C LEU A 59 2.61 0.03 -0.77
N PHE A 60 3.22 0.08 -1.95
CA PHE A 60 3.91 1.27 -2.41
C PHE A 60 3.00 2.01 -3.38
N MET A 61 2.47 3.15 -2.95
CA MET A 61 1.52 3.94 -3.75
C MET A 61 2.30 4.80 -4.73
N TYR A 62 2.48 4.28 -5.94
CA TYR A 62 3.27 4.92 -6.98
C TYR A 62 2.45 5.95 -7.74
N SER A 63 3.05 7.12 -7.99
CA SER A 63 2.42 8.19 -8.74
C SER A 63 3.47 8.95 -9.55
N LYS A 64 3.01 9.92 -10.31
CA LYS A 64 3.88 10.82 -11.05
C LYS A 64 4.91 11.49 -10.14
N ALA A 65 4.55 11.74 -8.88
CA ALA A 65 5.47 12.34 -7.92
C ALA A 65 6.73 11.50 -7.73
N HIS A 66 6.62 10.18 -7.88
CA HIS A 66 7.78 9.30 -7.78
C HIS A 66 8.64 9.34 -9.05
N SER A 67 8.03 9.58 -10.20
CA SER A 67 8.77 9.61 -11.47
C SER A 67 9.63 10.87 -11.59
N THR A 68 9.41 11.88 -10.77
CA THR A 68 10.14 13.14 -10.82
C THR A 68 11.09 13.32 -9.62
N ILE A 69 11.38 12.27 -8.88
CA ILE A 69 12.33 12.34 -7.76
C ILE A 69 13.71 12.67 -8.29
N GLU A 70 14.33 13.71 -7.73
CA GLU A 70 15.68 14.13 -8.13
C GLU A 70 16.76 13.40 -7.35
N ASP A 71 16.56 13.25 -6.04
CA ASP A 71 17.52 12.56 -5.17
C ASP A 71 16.91 11.23 -4.73
N PHE A 72 17.02 10.25 -5.61
CA PHE A 72 16.36 8.95 -5.45
C PHE A 72 16.79 8.25 -4.16
N GLU A 73 18.09 8.25 -3.89
CA GLU A 73 18.63 7.49 -2.75
C GLU A 73 18.23 8.05 -1.39
N HIS A 74 17.95 9.35 -1.33
CA HIS A 74 17.58 10.00 -0.08
C HIS A 74 16.08 10.27 0.03
N ASP A 75 15.30 9.87 -0.98
CA ASP A 75 13.86 10.03 -0.91
C ASP A 75 13.31 9.09 0.18
N TRP A 76 12.42 9.65 1.01
CA TRP A 76 11.92 8.91 2.17
C TRP A 76 11.15 7.65 1.77
N THR A 77 10.27 7.76 0.76
CA THR A 77 9.48 6.60 0.32
C THR A 77 10.36 5.52 -0.31
N VAL A 78 11.42 5.93 -1.00
CA VAL A 78 12.38 4.98 -1.58
C VAL A 78 13.13 4.26 -0.47
N ARG A 79 13.49 4.98 0.59
CA ARG A 79 14.15 4.36 1.73
C ARG A 79 13.25 3.35 2.44
N GLU A 80 11.97 3.66 2.59
CA GLU A 80 11.00 2.72 3.14
C GLU A 80 10.90 1.47 2.27
N LEU A 81 10.79 1.67 0.97
CA LEU A 81 10.69 0.57 0.00
C LEU A 81 11.94 -0.32 0.06
N SER A 82 13.11 0.29 0.07
CA SER A 82 14.37 -0.43 0.13
C SER A 82 14.48 -1.25 1.43
N PHE A 83 14.02 -0.69 2.54
CA PHE A 83 14.03 -1.38 3.82
C PHE A 83 13.06 -2.57 3.82
N ALA A 84 11.87 -2.38 3.25
CA ALA A 84 10.90 -3.47 3.13
C ALA A 84 11.45 -4.61 2.28
N GLU A 85 12.18 -4.28 1.21
CA GLU A 85 12.82 -5.28 0.37
C GLU A 85 13.88 -6.05 1.16
N LEU A 86 14.71 -5.33 1.91
CA LEU A 86 15.73 -5.95 2.75
C LEU A 86 15.12 -6.91 3.76
N LYS A 87 13.96 -6.56 4.30
CA LYS A 87 13.24 -7.38 5.28
C LYS A 87 12.37 -8.44 4.64
N LYS A 88 12.40 -8.57 3.31
CA LYS A 88 11.70 -9.60 2.53
C LYS A 88 10.19 -9.56 2.73
N LYS A 89 9.64 -8.37 2.84
CA LYS A 89 8.19 -8.20 2.90
C LYS A 89 7.57 -8.42 1.53
N ARG A 90 6.29 -8.76 1.49
CA ARG A 90 5.56 -8.84 0.22
C ARG A 90 5.29 -7.42 -0.23
N ILE A 91 5.88 -7.03 -1.35
CA ILE A 91 5.77 -5.67 -1.86
C ILE A 91 4.86 -5.66 -3.08
N VAL A 92 3.89 -4.74 -3.07
CA VAL A 92 3.01 -4.53 -4.22
C VAL A 92 3.08 -3.05 -4.59
N PHE A 93 3.38 -2.77 -5.86
CA PHE A 93 3.33 -1.41 -6.39
C PHE A 93 1.91 -1.13 -6.83
N ILE A 94 1.31 -0.08 -6.27
CA ILE A 94 -0.04 0.33 -6.62
C ILE A 94 0.05 1.65 -7.34
N ASN A 95 -0.25 1.63 -8.63
CA ASN A 95 -0.23 2.83 -9.46
C ASN A 95 -1.54 3.57 -9.27
N ILE A 96 -1.47 4.78 -8.72
CA ILE A 96 -2.68 5.50 -8.33
C ILE A 96 -3.13 6.53 -9.36
N ASP A 97 -2.33 6.81 -10.39
CA ASP A 97 -2.65 7.86 -11.35
C ASP A 97 -2.34 7.50 -12.81
N GLY A 98 -2.01 6.25 -13.08
CA GLY A 98 -1.73 5.80 -14.44
C GLY A 98 -0.34 6.16 -14.96
N SER A 99 0.55 6.63 -14.08
CA SER A 99 1.92 6.97 -14.47
C SER A 99 2.74 5.74 -14.82
N THR A 100 3.75 5.93 -15.67
CA THR A 100 4.70 4.86 -15.99
C THR A 100 5.83 4.85 -14.97
N LEU A 101 6.24 3.67 -14.53
CA LEU A 101 7.39 3.55 -13.63
C LEU A 101 8.65 4.08 -14.32
N SER A 102 9.40 4.90 -13.59
CA SER A 102 10.67 5.41 -14.10
C SER A 102 11.73 4.30 -14.12
N ASP A 103 12.77 4.53 -14.89
CA ASP A 103 13.86 3.54 -15.01
C ASP A 103 14.53 3.26 -13.67
N LEU A 104 14.60 4.24 -12.78
CA LEU A 104 15.20 4.04 -11.46
C LEU A 104 14.42 3.00 -10.65
N PHE A 105 13.09 3.03 -10.73
CA PHE A 105 12.27 2.02 -10.07
C PHE A 105 12.30 0.69 -10.81
N LEU A 106 12.29 0.72 -12.13
CA LEU A 106 12.32 -0.50 -12.93
C LEU A 106 13.62 -1.28 -12.72
N PHE A 107 14.74 -0.57 -12.55
CA PHE A 107 16.03 -1.22 -12.38
C PHE A 107 16.03 -2.20 -11.20
N ASP A 108 15.45 -1.77 -10.08
CA ASP A 108 15.47 -2.58 -8.84
C ASP A 108 14.18 -3.37 -8.60
N TYR A 109 13.05 -2.91 -9.14
CA TYR A 109 11.74 -3.42 -8.73
C TYR A 109 10.85 -3.88 -9.89
N ALA A 110 11.43 -4.10 -11.07
CA ALA A 110 10.63 -4.52 -12.23
C ALA A 110 9.90 -5.84 -11.99
N ASN A 111 10.43 -6.69 -11.11
CA ASN A 111 9.85 -8.01 -10.84
C ASN A 111 8.78 -7.98 -9.76
N LYS A 112 8.47 -6.83 -9.19
CA LYS A 112 7.44 -6.74 -8.15
C LYS A 112 6.06 -6.69 -8.79
N GLN A 113 5.07 -7.13 -8.02
CA GLN A 113 3.68 -7.10 -8.48
C GLN A 113 3.22 -5.67 -8.69
N GLN A 114 2.56 -5.42 -9.81
CA GLN A 114 2.04 -4.11 -10.20
C GLN A 114 0.52 -4.18 -10.23
N VAL A 115 -0.13 -3.17 -9.64
CA VAL A 115 -1.58 -3.06 -9.66
C VAL A 115 -1.95 -1.66 -10.12
N ASP A 116 -2.82 -1.57 -11.12
CA ASP A 116 -3.33 -0.28 -11.61
C ASP A 116 -4.62 0.06 -10.86
N ALA A 117 -4.51 0.89 -9.85
CA ALA A 117 -5.65 1.26 -9.01
C ALA A 117 -6.63 2.20 -9.71
N THR A 118 -6.32 2.66 -10.92
CA THR A 118 -7.30 3.41 -11.72
C THR A 118 -8.31 2.47 -12.35
N SER A 119 -8.06 1.16 -12.34
CA SER A 119 -8.97 0.12 -12.82
C SER A 119 -9.73 -0.46 -11.64
N THR A 120 -11.06 -0.39 -11.68
CA THR A 120 -11.91 -0.96 -10.63
C THR A 120 -11.69 -2.46 -10.51
N GLU A 121 -11.56 -3.15 -11.65
CA GLU A 121 -11.34 -4.59 -11.65
C GLU A 121 -10.00 -4.97 -11.00
N ALA A 122 -8.95 -4.22 -11.31
CA ALA A 122 -7.63 -4.49 -10.74
C ALA A 122 -7.63 -4.23 -9.23
N LEU A 123 -8.32 -3.18 -8.79
CA LEU A 123 -8.44 -2.86 -7.38
C LEU A 123 -9.20 -3.94 -6.63
N ASP A 124 -10.31 -4.41 -7.19
CA ASP A 124 -11.10 -5.50 -6.60
C ASP A 124 -10.26 -6.76 -6.45
N ARG A 125 -9.46 -7.07 -7.47
CA ARG A 125 -8.58 -8.23 -7.46
C ARG A 125 -7.51 -8.11 -6.38
N LEU A 126 -6.96 -6.90 -6.22
CA LEU A 126 -6.01 -6.63 -5.15
C LEU A 126 -6.63 -6.89 -3.79
N CYS A 127 -7.84 -6.40 -3.57
CA CYS A 127 -8.53 -6.61 -2.29
C CYS A 127 -8.74 -8.10 -2.01
N THR A 128 -9.10 -8.87 -3.03
CA THR A 128 -9.24 -10.32 -2.91
C THR A 128 -7.91 -10.98 -2.56
N ASP A 129 -6.84 -10.55 -3.24
CA ASP A 129 -5.51 -11.09 -2.97
C ASP A 129 -5.05 -10.76 -1.55
N LEU A 130 -5.30 -9.54 -1.08
CA LEU A 130 -4.95 -9.15 0.28
C LEU A 130 -5.68 -10.01 1.30
N GLN A 131 -6.97 -10.24 1.09
CA GLN A 131 -7.75 -11.12 1.96
C GLN A 131 -7.13 -12.52 2.04
N LYS A 132 -6.74 -13.03 0.88
CA LYS A 132 -6.14 -14.36 0.79
C LYS A 132 -4.80 -14.41 1.50
N TRP A 133 -3.93 -13.44 1.24
CA TRP A 133 -2.59 -13.42 1.83
C TRP A 133 -2.64 -13.25 3.34
N LEU A 134 -3.60 -12.49 3.84
CA LEU A 134 -3.74 -12.25 5.27
C LEU A 134 -4.56 -13.31 5.98
N GLY A 135 -5.17 -14.22 5.22
CA GLY A 135 -6.01 -15.25 5.79
C GLY A 135 -7.32 -14.73 6.35
N CYS A 136 -7.80 -13.58 5.83
CA CYS A 136 -9.06 -12.99 6.28
C CYS A 136 -10.24 -13.80 5.74
N SER A 137 -11.31 -13.99 6.56
CA SER A 137 -12.54 -14.58 6.06
C SER A 137 -13.31 -13.49 5.31
N THR A 138 -13.79 -13.88 4.15
CA THR A 138 -14.56 -12.97 3.32
C THR A 138 -15.97 -12.88 3.84
N GLN A 139 -16.48 -12.22 4.20
CA GLN A 139 -17.62 -12.10 4.57
C GLN A 139 -18.29 -11.22 4.18
N SER A 140 -18.02 -12.05 3.87
CA SER A 140 -18.46 -11.60 3.62
C SER A 140 -18.82 -11.12 3.02
N THR A 141 -19.00 -11.36 2.82
CA THR A 141 -19.41 -10.99 2.45
C THR A 141 -19.64 -10.70 1.77
N THR A 142 -19.92 -11.09 1.64
CA THR A 142 -20.49 -10.76 1.26
C THR A 142 -20.59 -10.38 0.82
N LYS A 143 -20.76 -10.63 0.58
CA LYS A 143 -21.29 -10.17 0.34
C LYS A 143 -21.40 -9.69 0.41
N GLN A 144 -21.35 -10.00 0.31
CA GLN A 144 -21.89 -9.47 0.47
C GLN A 144 -21.86 -8.95 0.58
N SER A 145 -21.95 -9.52 0.66
CA SER A 145 -22.38 -8.97 0.85
C SER A 145 -22.26 -8.58 0.73
N LYS A 146 -22.09 -8.49 0.83
CA LYS A 146 -22.51 -8.16 0.80
C LYS A 146 -22.53 -7.90 1.01
N LYS A 147 -22.58 -8.03 1.18
CA LYS A 147 -23.05 -7.85 1.37
C LYS A 147 -23.07 -7.74 1.72
N ALA A 148 -23.43 -8.52 1.99
CA ALA A 148 -23.89 -8.31 2.44
C ALA A 148 -23.84 -8.23 2.58
N VAL A 149 -23.94 -8.46 2.74
CA VAL A 149 -24.32 -8.30 3.10
C VAL A 149 -24.20 -8.31 3.06
N MET A 150 -24.17 -8.45 3.41
CA MET A 150 -24.53 -8.44 3.58
C MET A 150 -24.39 -8.50 3.82
N LEU A 151 -24.48 -8.89 4.04
CA LEU A 151 -24.83 -8.82 4.33
C LEU A 151 -24.55 -9.02 4.64
N THR A 152 -24.67 -9.59 5.00
CA THR A 152 -24.89 -9.61 5.34
C THR A 152 -24.58 -9.70 5.36
N GLU A 153 -24.39 -10.01 5.52
CA GLU A 153 -24.47 -9.96 5.56
C GLU A 153 -24.24 -9.99 5.60
N SER A 154 -24.33 -10.52 5.89
CA SER A 154 -24.49 -10.39 5.95
C SER A 154 -24.34 -10.24 5.65
#